data_df78cef4724c2848f7f78dd5ffbc57c5
#
_entry.id   df78cef4724c2848f7f78dd5ffbc57c5
#
_cell.length_a   1.000
_cell.length_b   1.000
_cell.length_c   1.000
_cell.angle_alpha   90.00
_cell.angle_beta   90.00
_cell.angle_gamma   90.00
#
_symmetry.space_group_name_H-M   'P 1'
#
loop_
_entity.id
_entity.type
_entity.pdbx_description
1 polymer ?
#
loop_
_entity_poly.entity_id
_entity_poly.type
_entity_poly.pdbx_seq_one_letter_code
_entity_poly.pdbx_strand_id
1 'polypeptide(L)'
;YTLNSRFYTTSLATGNDMNLKYQDLSFKLNFPTRKAGTFSIWGIGLIDRYKPEILDRDEWETQSDRQSGNTTFDKAAGGITHKYLINADTYIRSSLAATYAKDHTEADQMTEDDKLVHVGDIRNSKWDIVFNSYLNKKFNSNHINRTGITITGLKYDLDYKISPNFGLDIPMEQISKGNGESCVLSAYSSSVINLSNHFTTSLGITAQYFTLNKNWTVEPRAALKWTFNPKHALALAYGLHSRRERLDYYFVEQEVNGKTESNRYLNFSKAHHFGLTYDWNINSYMHLKVEPYYQYLFRIPVEENSSFSIINHQSFYLERILKNRGSGVNYGIDITLEQYMKNGFYYMITASLFKSRYKAGDHIWRNTRLDKNYLLNVLAGKEWMVGRNKQNVLSLNGRIFFQGGDRYTPVDEEKSLIEHDIKFDETRAYSKKFDPSLNGDISFSYRINKRKISHEFSIKML
;
A
#
# COMPACT_ATOMS: atom_id res chain seq x y z
N TYR A 1 22.09 12.76 12.48
CA TYR A 1 22.42 12.19 11.16
C TYR A 1 21.99 10.75 11.14
N THR A 2 21.37 10.30 10.03
CA THR A 2 21.04 8.90 9.82
C THR A 2 21.54 8.53 8.43
N LEU A 3 22.30 7.47 8.32
CA LEU A 3 22.76 6.89 7.06
C LEU A 3 22.53 5.39 7.15
N ASN A 4 21.77 4.83 6.20
CA ASN A 4 21.54 3.39 6.07
C ASN A 4 21.84 2.98 4.62
N SER A 5 22.54 1.87 4.47
CA SER A 5 22.76 1.22 3.18
C SER A 5 22.59 -0.28 3.35
N ARG A 6 21.93 -0.91 2.39
CA ARG A 6 21.78 -2.37 2.35
C ARG A 6 22.13 -2.86 0.95
N PHE A 7 22.81 -3.97 0.94
CA PHE A 7 23.07 -4.75 -0.27
C PHE A 7 22.54 -6.15 -0.03
N TYR A 8 21.77 -6.67 -0.97
CA TYR A 8 21.19 -8.00 -0.87
C TYR A 8 21.24 -8.72 -2.21
N THR A 9 21.57 -10.01 -2.20
CA THR A 9 21.47 -10.91 -3.34
C THR A 9 20.83 -12.21 -2.88
N THR A 10 19.75 -12.62 -3.51
CA THR A 10 18.93 -13.76 -3.05
C THR A 10 19.45 -15.12 -3.46
N SER A 11 20.36 -15.21 -4.45
CA SER A 11 20.89 -16.48 -4.92
C SER A 11 21.57 -17.34 -3.83
N LEU A 12 21.93 -16.74 -2.70
CA LEU A 12 22.59 -17.43 -1.58
C LEU A 12 21.61 -17.95 -0.51
N ALA A 13 20.36 -17.49 -0.47
CA ALA A 13 19.49 -17.70 0.70
C ALA A 13 18.27 -18.60 0.45
N THR A 14 17.84 -18.80 -0.77
CA THR A 14 16.54 -19.44 -1.05
C THR A 14 16.60 -20.70 -1.91
N GLY A 15 17.76 -21.05 -2.48
CA GLY A 15 17.87 -22.21 -3.39
C GLY A 15 17.03 -22.10 -4.67
N ASN A 16 16.38 -20.95 -4.90
CA ASN A 16 15.67 -20.65 -6.13
C ASN A 16 16.58 -19.88 -7.08
N ASP A 17 16.55 -20.22 -8.35
CA ASP A 17 17.33 -19.63 -9.44
C ASP A 17 16.91 -18.19 -9.81
N MET A 18 16.29 -17.48 -8.88
CA MET A 18 15.93 -16.08 -9.02
C MET A 18 17.12 -15.17 -8.72
N ASN A 19 17.77 -14.68 -9.76
CA ASN A 19 18.86 -13.69 -9.67
C ASN A 19 18.30 -12.30 -9.32
N LEU A 20 17.89 -12.10 -8.07
CA LEU A 20 17.50 -10.78 -7.55
C LEU A 20 18.73 -10.09 -6.94
N LYS A 21 19.09 -8.92 -7.48
CA LYS A 21 20.14 -8.05 -6.94
C LYS A 21 19.50 -6.75 -6.47
N TYR A 22 19.61 -6.49 -5.19
CA TYR A 22 19.02 -5.33 -4.53
C TYR A 22 20.07 -4.47 -3.86
N GLN A 23 19.96 -3.15 -4.02
CA GLN A 23 20.81 -2.19 -3.34
C GLN A 23 20.00 -0.96 -2.94
N ASP A 24 20.10 -0.53 -1.70
CA ASP A 24 19.50 0.72 -1.23
C ASP A 24 20.51 1.64 -0.51
N LEU A 25 20.18 2.92 -0.51
CA LEU A 25 20.85 3.94 0.27
C LEU A 25 19.82 4.93 0.79
N SER A 26 19.82 5.23 2.07
CA SER A 26 19.01 6.31 2.63
C SER A 26 19.78 7.17 3.61
N PHE A 27 19.48 8.46 3.63
CA PHE A 27 20.08 9.41 4.56
C PHE A 27 19.10 10.50 4.98
N LYS A 28 19.35 11.08 6.15
CA LYS A 28 18.65 12.27 6.65
C LYS A 28 19.58 13.13 7.48
N LEU A 29 19.66 14.42 7.14
CA LEU A 29 20.44 15.44 7.80
C LEU A 29 19.50 16.53 8.32
N ASN A 30 19.72 17.00 9.55
CA ASN A 30 18.93 18.07 10.15
C ASN A 30 19.87 19.22 10.56
N PHE A 31 19.48 20.43 10.21
CA PHE A 31 20.24 21.67 10.44
C PHE A 31 19.35 22.65 11.21
N PRO A 32 19.28 22.56 12.56
CA PRO A 32 18.61 23.56 13.35
C PRO A 32 19.41 24.87 13.33
N THR A 33 18.72 25.99 13.08
CA THR A 33 19.30 27.31 13.10
C THR A 33 18.69 28.13 14.23
N ARG A 34 19.40 29.17 14.69
CA ARG A 34 18.92 30.02 15.77
C ARG A 34 17.73 30.92 15.37
N LYS A 35 17.70 31.43 14.13
CA LYS A 35 16.71 32.41 13.66
C LYS A 35 15.87 31.96 12.46
N ALA A 36 16.40 31.10 11.59
CA ALA A 36 15.77 30.72 10.36
C ALA A 36 15.00 29.38 10.45
N GLY A 37 14.84 28.82 11.65
CA GLY A 37 14.13 27.56 11.85
C GLY A 37 15.01 26.34 11.60
N THR A 38 14.40 25.23 11.24
CA THR A 38 15.09 23.95 11.02
C THR A 38 14.96 23.52 9.56
N PHE A 39 16.10 23.27 8.93
CA PHE A 39 16.18 22.65 7.61
C PHE A 39 16.49 21.17 7.76
N SER A 40 15.89 20.34 6.92
CA SER A 40 16.19 18.92 6.83
C SER A 40 16.38 18.55 5.37
N ILE A 41 17.45 17.81 5.06
CA ILE A 41 17.71 17.23 3.74
C ILE A 41 17.66 15.72 3.91
N TRP A 42 16.97 15.04 3.02
CA TRP A 42 16.83 13.60 3.06
C TRP A 42 16.85 13.02 1.65
N GLY A 43 17.25 11.77 1.53
CA GLY A 43 17.23 11.04 0.29
C GLY A 43 17.14 9.54 0.53
N ILE A 44 16.58 8.86 -0.44
CA ILE A 44 16.53 7.40 -0.55
C ILE A 44 16.70 7.02 -2.01
N GLY A 45 17.50 6.01 -2.28
CA GLY A 45 17.67 5.41 -3.61
C GLY A 45 17.62 3.90 -3.51
N LEU A 46 17.08 3.28 -4.55
CA LEU A 46 16.90 1.84 -4.68
C LEU A 46 17.23 1.45 -6.11
N ILE A 47 18.04 0.42 -6.24
CA ILE A 47 18.34 -0.24 -7.51
C ILE A 47 18.01 -1.71 -7.33
N ASP A 48 17.14 -2.24 -8.19
CA ASP A 48 16.73 -3.62 -8.17
C ASP A 48 16.83 -4.20 -9.59
N ARG A 49 17.38 -5.39 -9.69
CA ARG A 49 17.58 -6.14 -10.95
C ARG A 49 17.07 -7.54 -10.73
N TYR A 50 16.10 -7.93 -11.53
CA TYR A 50 15.52 -9.25 -11.51
C TYR A 50 15.63 -9.88 -12.89
N LYS A 51 16.19 -11.08 -12.94
CA LYS A 51 16.33 -11.86 -14.16
C LYS A 51 15.84 -13.28 -13.87
N PRO A 52 14.60 -13.62 -14.27
CA PRO A 52 14.13 -15.01 -14.21
C PRO A 52 14.97 -15.86 -15.17
N GLU A 53 15.24 -17.08 -14.76
CA GLU A 53 15.90 -18.09 -15.58
C GLU A 53 14.84 -19.10 -16.05
N ILE A 54 14.98 -19.56 -17.30
CA ILE A 54 14.12 -20.62 -17.83
C ILE A 54 14.51 -21.92 -17.12
N LEU A 55 13.54 -22.64 -16.60
CA LEU A 55 13.77 -23.95 -15.99
C LEU A 55 14.16 -24.99 -17.04
N ASP A 56 14.72 -26.11 -16.60
CA ASP A 56 14.96 -27.25 -17.47
C ASP A 56 13.62 -27.80 -18.02
N ARG A 57 13.64 -28.36 -19.23
CA ARG A 57 12.43 -28.69 -19.97
C ARG A 57 11.53 -29.71 -19.26
N ASP A 58 12.13 -30.59 -18.50
CA ASP A 58 11.41 -31.60 -17.70
C ASP A 58 10.76 -31.02 -16.42
N GLU A 59 11.10 -29.79 -16.08
CA GLU A 59 10.52 -29.02 -14.95
C GLU A 59 9.40 -28.07 -15.39
N TRP A 60 9.06 -28.00 -16.70
CA TRP A 60 8.02 -27.11 -17.20
C TRP A 60 6.61 -27.58 -16.82
N GLU A 61 5.98 -26.94 -15.88
CA GLU A 61 4.59 -27.15 -15.48
C GLU A 61 3.69 -25.99 -15.91
N THR A 62 4.25 -24.78 -15.96
CA THR A 62 3.50 -23.56 -16.26
C THR A 62 4.20 -22.72 -17.32
N GLN A 63 3.48 -21.76 -17.88
CA GLN A 63 4.03 -20.82 -18.84
C GLN A 63 5.18 -19.98 -18.24
N SER A 64 5.14 -19.68 -16.94
CA SER A 64 6.20 -18.94 -16.26
C SER A 64 7.54 -19.67 -16.22
N ASP A 65 7.56 -21.00 -16.26
CA ASP A 65 8.76 -21.82 -16.18
C ASP A 65 9.59 -21.74 -17.49
N ARG A 66 8.94 -21.29 -18.55
CA ARG A 66 9.51 -21.05 -19.90
C ARG A 66 9.82 -19.58 -20.15
N GLN A 67 9.63 -18.70 -19.17
CA GLN A 67 9.87 -17.27 -19.32
C GLN A 67 11.29 -16.89 -18.93
N SER A 68 11.89 -16.06 -19.75
CA SER A 68 13.13 -15.33 -19.48
C SER A 68 12.83 -13.84 -19.59
N GLY A 69 13.81 -13.04 -19.25
CA GLY A 69 13.69 -11.61 -19.44
C GLY A 69 14.60 -10.83 -18.51
N ASN A 70 14.42 -9.53 -18.50
CA ASN A 70 15.20 -8.64 -17.66
C ASN A 70 14.28 -7.56 -17.09
N THR A 71 14.14 -7.54 -15.77
CA THR A 71 13.37 -6.52 -15.10
C THR A 71 14.29 -5.62 -14.27
N THR A 72 14.22 -4.32 -14.52
CA THR A 72 14.99 -3.32 -13.79
C THR A 72 14.06 -2.33 -13.11
N PHE A 73 14.32 -2.08 -11.83
CA PHE A 73 13.63 -1.05 -11.05
C PHE A 73 14.66 -0.08 -10.48
N ASP A 74 14.63 1.16 -10.95
CA ASP A 74 15.45 2.25 -10.41
C ASP A 74 14.50 3.25 -9.77
N LYS A 75 14.63 3.46 -8.46
CA LYS A 75 13.76 4.39 -7.73
C LYS A 75 14.60 5.28 -6.84
N ALA A 76 14.28 6.57 -6.86
CA ALA A 76 14.92 7.54 -5.99
C ALA A 76 13.90 8.56 -5.50
N ALA A 77 14.10 9.05 -4.30
CA ALA A 77 13.37 10.20 -3.77
C ALA A 77 14.32 11.03 -2.93
N GLY A 78 14.20 12.35 -3.02
CA GLY A 78 14.97 13.24 -2.19
C GLY A 78 14.27 14.57 -2.03
N GLY A 79 14.59 15.27 -0.94
CA GLY A 79 13.91 16.52 -0.70
C GLY A 79 14.52 17.34 0.44
N ILE A 80 14.06 18.59 0.47
CA ILE A 80 14.38 19.56 1.50
C ILE A 80 13.08 19.92 2.23
N THR A 81 13.14 19.94 3.55
CA THR A 81 12.05 20.41 4.40
C THR A 81 12.54 21.57 5.24
N HIS A 82 11.73 22.62 5.32
CA HIS A 82 11.96 23.77 6.19
C HIS A 82 10.79 23.92 7.17
N LYS A 83 11.09 24.02 8.45
CA LYS A 83 10.13 24.33 9.50
C LYS A 83 10.54 25.65 10.16
N TYR A 84 9.64 26.63 10.10
CA TYR A 84 9.86 27.96 10.68
C TYR A 84 8.76 28.30 11.70
N LEU A 85 9.19 28.68 12.89
CA LEU A 85 8.30 29.16 13.95
C LEU A 85 8.07 30.66 13.76
N ILE A 86 6.85 31.05 13.39
CA ILE A 86 6.47 32.44 13.23
C ILE A 86 6.32 33.10 14.60
N ASN A 87 5.69 32.37 15.53
CA ASN A 87 5.57 32.72 16.94
C ASN A 87 5.31 31.44 17.77
N ALA A 88 5.04 31.58 19.07
CA ALA A 88 4.81 30.46 19.99
C ALA A 88 3.63 29.55 19.57
N ASP A 89 2.63 30.10 18.89
CA ASP A 89 1.38 29.41 18.53
C ASP A 89 1.30 29.06 17.04
N THR A 90 2.25 29.51 16.22
CA THR A 90 2.14 29.41 14.76
C THR A 90 3.47 29.00 14.14
N TYR A 91 3.43 27.96 13.32
CA TYR A 91 4.56 27.59 12.48
C TYR A 91 4.14 27.25 11.06
N ILE A 92 5.03 27.49 10.12
CA ILE A 92 4.92 27.00 8.75
C ILE A 92 5.90 25.86 8.52
N ARG A 93 5.49 24.85 7.80
CA ARG A 93 6.37 23.80 7.31
C ARG A 93 6.18 23.67 5.81
N SER A 94 7.28 23.82 5.09
CA SER A 94 7.33 23.66 3.63
C SER A 94 8.32 22.57 3.27
N SER A 95 8.00 21.81 2.23
CA SER A 95 8.88 20.79 1.68
C SER A 95 8.82 20.81 0.16
N LEU A 96 9.98 20.64 -0.45
CA LEU A 96 10.14 20.39 -1.87
C LEU A 96 10.88 19.06 -2.01
N ALA A 97 10.26 18.11 -2.74
CA ALA A 97 10.84 16.81 -3.00
C ALA A 97 10.72 16.46 -4.48
N ALA A 98 11.67 15.67 -4.97
CA ALA A 98 11.60 15.03 -6.26
C ALA A 98 11.64 13.52 -6.08
N THR A 99 10.86 12.80 -6.87
CA THR A 99 10.91 11.34 -6.95
C THR A 99 11.19 10.92 -8.39
N TYR A 100 11.90 9.83 -8.53
CA TYR A 100 12.17 9.19 -9.81
C TYR A 100 11.83 7.72 -9.71
N ALA A 101 11.14 7.19 -10.71
CA ALA A 101 10.91 5.76 -10.86
C ALA A 101 11.08 5.38 -12.33
N LYS A 102 11.91 4.38 -12.58
CA LYS A 102 12.05 3.73 -13.89
C LYS A 102 11.85 2.25 -13.69
N ASP A 103 10.85 1.72 -14.36
CA ASP A 103 10.56 0.29 -14.42
C ASP A 103 10.71 -0.12 -15.90
N HIS A 104 11.58 -1.08 -16.20
CA HIS A 104 11.73 -1.63 -17.53
C HIS A 104 11.72 -3.15 -17.41
N THR A 105 10.81 -3.78 -18.11
CA THR A 105 10.66 -5.24 -18.18
C THR A 105 10.66 -5.67 -19.63
N GLU A 106 11.63 -6.49 -19.99
CA GLU A 106 11.66 -7.26 -21.22
C GLU A 106 11.24 -8.69 -20.87
N ALA A 107 10.32 -9.25 -21.63
CA ALA A 107 9.83 -10.61 -21.43
C ALA A 107 10.00 -11.40 -22.71
N ASP A 108 10.67 -12.52 -22.58
CA ASP A 108 10.89 -13.49 -23.65
C ASP A 108 10.33 -14.84 -23.20
N GLN A 109 9.84 -15.64 -24.14
CA GLN A 109 9.30 -16.95 -23.87
C GLN A 109 9.93 -18.01 -24.78
N MET A 110 10.30 -19.15 -24.18
CA MET A 110 10.83 -20.29 -24.90
C MET A 110 9.72 -21.08 -25.57
N THR A 111 9.88 -21.34 -26.87
CA THR A 111 8.98 -22.24 -27.61
C THR A 111 9.35 -23.70 -27.34
N GLU A 112 8.52 -24.61 -27.81
CA GLU A 112 8.80 -26.06 -27.77
C GLU A 112 9.96 -26.47 -28.67
N ASP A 113 10.31 -25.67 -29.68
CA ASP A 113 11.45 -25.85 -30.56
C ASP A 113 12.72 -25.16 -30.06
N ASP A 114 12.82 -24.82 -28.79
CA ASP A 114 13.92 -24.13 -28.12
C ASP A 114 14.28 -22.77 -28.75
N LYS A 115 13.27 -22.06 -29.27
CA LYS A 115 13.43 -20.68 -29.77
C LYS A 115 12.92 -19.69 -28.77
N LEU A 116 13.68 -18.66 -28.51
CA LEU A 116 13.29 -17.56 -27.65
C LEU A 116 12.51 -16.52 -28.48
N VAL A 117 11.27 -16.24 -28.08
CA VAL A 117 10.38 -15.26 -28.72
C VAL A 117 10.14 -14.10 -27.77
N HIS A 118 10.31 -12.88 -28.27
CA HIS A 118 10.04 -11.65 -27.50
C HIS A 118 8.53 -11.41 -27.40
N VAL A 119 8.00 -11.41 -26.16
CA VAL A 119 6.55 -11.35 -25.89
C VAL A 119 6.13 -10.13 -25.06
N GLY A 120 7.08 -9.31 -24.60
CA GLY A 120 6.75 -8.10 -23.86
C GLY A 120 7.89 -7.13 -23.69
N ASP A 121 7.58 -5.84 -23.88
CA ASP A 121 8.47 -4.70 -23.61
C ASP A 121 7.68 -3.62 -22.89
N ILE A 122 7.96 -3.45 -21.61
CA ILE A 122 7.25 -2.50 -20.73
C ILE A 122 8.24 -1.48 -20.22
N ARG A 123 8.09 -0.24 -20.66
CA ARG A 123 8.91 0.90 -20.24
C ARG A 123 8.04 1.91 -19.51
N ASN A 124 8.45 2.25 -18.31
CA ASN A 124 7.77 3.22 -17.49
C ASN A 124 8.80 4.11 -16.79
N SER A 125 8.85 5.37 -17.15
CA SER A 125 9.69 6.37 -16.51
C SER A 125 8.84 7.51 -15.98
N LYS A 126 9.00 7.82 -14.70
CA LYS A 126 8.22 8.88 -14.01
C LYS A 126 9.13 9.74 -13.17
N TRP A 127 8.87 11.04 -13.23
CA TRP A 127 9.41 12.04 -12.33
C TRP A 127 8.25 12.77 -11.67
N ASP A 128 8.23 12.84 -10.35
CA ASP A 128 7.29 13.68 -9.64
C ASP A 128 8.05 14.77 -8.88
N ILE A 129 7.58 16.01 -8.98
CA ILE A 129 8.06 17.13 -8.16
C ILE A 129 6.92 17.50 -7.23
N VAL A 130 7.16 17.38 -5.93
CA VAL A 130 6.14 17.60 -4.90
C VAL A 130 6.51 18.81 -4.06
N PHE A 131 5.71 19.84 -4.16
CA PHE A 131 5.74 20.96 -3.22
C PHE A 131 4.59 20.81 -2.22
N ASN A 132 4.90 20.81 -0.92
CA ASN A 132 3.90 20.83 0.15
C ASN A 132 4.23 21.97 1.10
N SER A 133 3.22 22.75 1.46
CA SER A 133 3.35 23.78 2.49
C SER A 133 2.09 23.87 3.33
N TYR A 134 2.26 23.95 4.64
CA TYR A 134 1.15 24.17 5.55
C TYR A 134 1.49 25.09 6.71
N LEU A 135 0.48 25.83 7.13
CA LEU A 135 0.44 26.62 8.34
C LEU A 135 -0.25 25.81 9.42
N ASN A 136 0.39 25.68 10.59
CA ASN A 136 -0.23 25.12 11.77
C ASN A 136 -0.38 26.27 12.80
N LYS A 137 -1.60 26.54 13.18
CA LYS A 137 -1.93 27.63 14.11
C LYS A 137 -2.72 27.11 15.29
N LYS A 138 -2.24 27.40 16.46
CA LYS A 138 -2.98 27.26 17.72
C LYS A 138 -3.70 28.58 18.01
N PHE A 139 -5.02 28.61 17.79
CA PHE A 139 -5.82 29.81 18.02
C PHE A 139 -5.99 30.11 19.50
N ASN A 140 -6.14 29.06 20.31
CA ASN A 140 -6.19 29.09 21.75
C ASN A 140 -5.88 27.69 22.33
N SER A 141 -6.02 27.49 23.66
CA SER A 141 -5.79 26.19 24.31
C SER A 141 -6.66 25.06 23.76
N ASN A 142 -7.81 25.38 23.20
CA ASN A 142 -8.82 24.42 22.78
C ASN A 142 -8.92 24.23 21.25
N HIS A 143 -8.27 25.09 20.45
CA HIS A 143 -8.40 25.04 18.99
C HIS A 143 -7.05 25.13 18.28
N ILE A 144 -6.75 24.06 17.52
CA ILE A 144 -5.60 23.99 16.62
C ILE A 144 -6.11 23.74 15.21
N ASN A 145 -5.60 24.50 14.24
CA ASN A 145 -5.88 24.32 12.82
C ASN A 145 -4.62 24.10 12.04
N ARG A 146 -4.73 23.27 11.01
CA ARG A 146 -3.71 23.07 9.98
C ARG A 146 -4.33 23.27 8.61
N THR A 147 -3.84 24.27 7.88
CA THR A 147 -4.26 24.56 6.51
C THR A 147 -3.06 24.51 5.58
N GLY A 148 -3.19 23.86 4.46
CA GLY A 148 -2.04 23.67 3.55
C GLY A 148 -2.44 23.34 2.12
N ILE A 149 -1.42 23.34 1.28
CA ILE A 149 -1.48 22.98 -0.13
C ILE A 149 -0.44 21.92 -0.48
N THR A 150 -0.75 21.08 -1.44
CA THR A 150 0.20 20.16 -2.06
C THR A 150 0.07 20.29 -3.58
N ILE A 151 1.18 20.49 -4.26
CA ILE A 151 1.27 20.54 -5.72
C ILE A 151 2.19 19.39 -6.12
N THR A 152 1.69 18.46 -6.93
CA THR A 152 2.48 17.36 -7.47
C THR A 152 2.53 17.49 -9.00
N GLY A 153 3.66 17.94 -9.51
CA GLY A 153 3.96 17.90 -10.95
C GLY A 153 4.39 16.48 -11.32
N LEU A 154 3.79 15.93 -12.35
CA LEU A 154 4.00 14.59 -12.87
C LEU A 154 4.60 14.71 -14.26
N LYS A 155 5.79 14.12 -14.48
CA LYS A 155 6.35 13.90 -15.82
C LYS A 155 6.45 12.41 -16.05
N TYR A 156 6.00 11.94 -17.20
CA TYR A 156 5.90 10.51 -17.49
C TYR A 156 6.25 10.21 -18.94
N ASP A 157 6.80 9.01 -19.11
CA ASP A 157 7.06 8.38 -20.40
C ASP A 157 6.74 6.90 -20.25
N LEU A 158 5.67 6.45 -20.90
CA LEU A 158 5.05 5.14 -20.78
C LEU A 158 4.96 4.50 -22.16
N ASP A 159 5.48 3.30 -22.31
CA ASP A 159 5.40 2.50 -23.53
C ASP A 159 5.27 1.03 -23.15
N TYR A 160 4.04 0.48 -23.26
CA TYR A 160 3.72 -0.89 -22.87
C TYR A 160 3.27 -1.66 -24.10
N LYS A 161 4.12 -2.60 -24.55
CA LYS A 161 3.83 -3.53 -25.63
C LYS A 161 3.93 -4.95 -25.10
N ILE A 162 2.88 -5.72 -25.28
CA ILE A 162 2.77 -7.07 -24.73
C ILE A 162 1.98 -7.92 -25.71
N SER A 163 2.41 -9.16 -25.92
CA SER A 163 1.53 -10.18 -26.49
C SER A 163 0.44 -10.52 -25.47
N PRO A 164 -0.85 -10.51 -25.83
CA PRO A 164 -1.92 -10.89 -24.90
C PRO A 164 -1.61 -12.20 -24.16
N ASN A 165 -1.73 -12.15 -22.83
CA ASN A 165 -1.31 -13.25 -21.93
C ASN A 165 0.13 -13.74 -22.10
N PHE A 166 1.03 -12.92 -22.67
CA PHE A 166 2.40 -13.32 -23.07
C PHE A 166 2.42 -14.54 -24.01
N GLY A 167 1.39 -14.67 -24.87
CA GLY A 167 1.24 -15.78 -25.80
C GLY A 167 2.30 -15.75 -26.91
N LEU A 168 2.82 -16.93 -27.27
CA LEU A 168 3.87 -17.10 -28.29
C LEU A 168 3.39 -16.79 -29.72
N ASP A 169 2.16 -17.14 -30.03
CA ASP A 169 1.60 -17.06 -31.39
C ASP A 169 0.78 -15.78 -31.61
N ILE A 170 0.79 -14.86 -30.66
CA ILE A 170 0.03 -13.63 -30.71
C ILE A 170 1.00 -12.46 -30.84
N PRO A 171 0.87 -11.60 -31.86
CA PRO A 171 1.72 -10.42 -31.99
C PRO A 171 1.65 -9.50 -30.78
N MET A 172 2.74 -8.85 -30.44
CA MET A 172 2.73 -7.80 -29.42
C MET A 172 1.85 -6.62 -29.84
N GLU A 173 0.97 -6.20 -28.96
CA GLU A 173 0.09 -5.05 -29.12
C GLU A 173 0.52 -3.88 -28.25
N GLN A 174 0.23 -2.67 -28.67
CA GLN A 174 0.39 -1.47 -27.87
C GLN A 174 -0.74 -1.37 -26.86
N ILE A 175 -0.48 -1.71 -25.61
CA ILE A 175 -1.49 -1.69 -24.53
C ILE A 175 -1.68 -0.29 -23.95
N SER A 176 -0.58 0.42 -23.72
CA SER A 176 -0.62 1.76 -23.16
C SER A 176 0.56 2.58 -23.66
N LYS A 177 0.30 3.81 -24.10
CA LYS A 177 1.33 4.74 -24.53
C LYS A 177 1.00 6.15 -24.09
N GLY A 178 1.95 6.79 -23.42
CA GLY A 178 1.77 8.16 -22.97
C GLY A 178 3.08 8.84 -22.63
N ASN A 179 3.27 10.03 -23.16
CA ASN A 179 4.39 10.90 -22.83
C ASN A 179 3.87 12.30 -22.54
N GLY A 180 4.38 12.95 -21.51
CA GLY A 180 3.96 14.31 -21.20
C GLY A 180 4.06 14.68 -19.73
N GLU A 181 3.33 15.74 -19.41
CA GLU A 181 3.30 16.33 -18.07
C GLU A 181 1.86 16.54 -17.61
N SER A 182 1.67 16.48 -16.31
CA SER A 182 0.38 16.71 -15.66
C SER A 182 0.61 17.21 -14.23
N CYS A 183 -0.47 17.58 -13.54
CA CYS A 183 -0.36 18.07 -12.17
C CYS A 183 -1.54 17.60 -11.33
N VAL A 184 -1.28 17.32 -10.06
CA VAL A 184 -2.31 17.18 -9.02
C VAL A 184 -2.18 18.34 -8.04
N LEU A 185 -3.21 19.15 -7.96
CA LEU A 185 -3.33 20.24 -7.00
C LEU A 185 -4.21 19.77 -5.85
N SER A 186 -3.77 19.97 -4.60
CA SER A 186 -4.55 19.65 -3.42
C SER A 186 -4.47 20.80 -2.41
N ALA A 187 -5.61 21.14 -1.82
CA ALA A 187 -5.70 22.10 -0.73
C ALA A 187 -6.53 21.49 0.41
N TYR A 188 -6.15 21.74 1.63
CA TYR A 188 -6.87 21.20 2.79
C TYR A 188 -6.85 22.15 3.98
N SER A 189 -7.88 22.02 4.81
CA SER A 189 -7.93 22.62 6.13
C SER A 189 -8.49 21.62 7.13
N SER A 190 -7.88 21.52 8.30
CA SER A 190 -8.31 20.61 9.36
C SER A 190 -8.16 21.27 10.72
N SER A 191 -9.21 21.24 11.51
CA SER A 191 -9.27 21.78 12.87
C SER A 191 -9.50 20.66 13.88
N VAL A 192 -8.78 20.72 15.00
CA VAL A 192 -9.07 19.95 16.21
C VAL A 192 -9.53 20.93 17.28
N ILE A 193 -10.71 20.69 17.85
CA ILE A 193 -11.36 21.58 18.79
C ILE A 193 -11.78 20.77 20.03
N ASN A 194 -11.26 21.16 21.19
CA ASN A 194 -11.72 20.65 22.48
C ASN A 194 -12.97 21.45 22.88
N LEU A 195 -14.15 20.88 22.68
CA LEU A 195 -15.42 21.51 23.02
C LEU A 195 -15.62 21.56 24.53
N SER A 196 -15.08 20.59 25.24
CA SER A 196 -15.04 20.54 26.71
C SER A 196 -13.93 19.56 27.15
N ASN A 197 -13.79 19.35 28.48
CA ASN A 197 -12.87 18.34 29.02
C ASN A 197 -13.22 16.90 28.60
N HIS A 198 -14.45 16.69 28.13
CA HIS A 198 -14.95 15.36 27.72
C HIS A 198 -15.12 15.21 26.21
N PHE A 199 -15.25 16.29 25.46
CA PHE A 199 -15.55 16.25 24.04
C PHE A 199 -14.47 16.93 23.21
N THR A 200 -13.91 16.19 22.27
CA THR A 200 -13.00 16.71 21.24
C THR A 200 -13.59 16.42 19.87
N THR A 201 -13.66 17.41 19.00
CA THR A 201 -14.05 17.25 17.60
C THR A 201 -12.90 17.54 16.66
N SER A 202 -12.85 16.80 15.55
CA SER A 202 -11.95 17.06 14.43
C SER A 202 -12.80 17.27 13.18
N LEU A 203 -12.60 18.40 12.50
CA LEU A 203 -13.29 18.74 11.26
C LEU A 203 -12.26 19.04 10.18
N GLY A 204 -12.46 18.50 9.00
CA GLY A 204 -11.52 18.67 7.89
C GLY A 204 -12.21 18.68 6.55
N ILE A 205 -11.60 19.35 5.61
CA ILE A 205 -11.97 19.35 4.19
C ILE A 205 -10.70 19.30 3.34
N THR A 206 -10.73 18.50 2.30
CA THR A 206 -9.67 18.44 1.28
C THR A 206 -10.30 18.61 -0.09
N ALA A 207 -9.70 19.41 -0.95
CA ALA A 207 -10.08 19.53 -2.36
C ALA A 207 -8.89 19.10 -3.23
N GLN A 208 -9.14 18.37 -4.31
CA GLN A 208 -8.13 17.94 -5.25
C GLN A 208 -8.59 18.22 -6.69
N TYR A 209 -7.63 18.57 -7.55
CA TYR A 209 -7.82 18.75 -8.97
C TYR A 209 -6.70 18.05 -9.74
N PHE A 210 -7.05 17.20 -10.70
CA PHE A 210 -6.12 16.49 -11.57
C PHE A 210 -6.19 17.06 -12.99
N THR A 211 -5.10 17.67 -13.44
CA THR A 211 -5.07 18.41 -14.70
C THR A 211 -5.15 17.51 -15.93
N LEU A 212 -4.70 16.22 -15.82
CA LEU A 212 -4.67 15.25 -16.92
C LEU A 212 -6.03 15.13 -17.62
N ASN A 213 -7.10 15.07 -16.83
CA ASN A 213 -8.46 14.88 -17.31
C ASN A 213 -9.46 15.87 -16.69
N LYS A 214 -8.95 16.93 -16.04
CA LYS A 214 -9.74 18.02 -15.43
C LYS A 214 -10.72 17.55 -14.35
N ASN A 215 -10.47 16.40 -13.74
CA ASN A 215 -11.28 15.89 -12.65
C ASN A 215 -10.96 16.58 -11.33
N TRP A 216 -11.99 16.75 -10.49
CA TRP A 216 -11.86 17.32 -9.17
C TRP A 216 -12.69 16.56 -8.13
N THR A 217 -12.34 16.73 -6.88
CA THR A 217 -13.06 16.14 -5.75
C THR A 217 -12.96 17.03 -4.52
N VAL A 218 -13.99 16.94 -3.66
CA VAL A 218 -14.00 17.54 -2.32
C VAL A 218 -14.31 16.45 -1.32
N GLU A 219 -13.55 16.41 -0.23
CA GLU A 219 -13.53 15.34 0.75
C GLU A 219 -13.73 15.90 2.16
N PRO A 220 -14.97 15.99 2.63
CA PRO A 220 -15.27 16.34 4.02
C PRO A 220 -14.92 15.19 4.96
N ARG A 221 -14.47 15.53 6.17
CA ARG A 221 -14.13 14.61 7.25
C ARG A 221 -14.58 15.21 8.58
N ALA A 222 -15.13 14.37 9.45
CA ALA A 222 -15.54 14.77 10.78
C ALA A 222 -15.31 13.63 11.77
N ALA A 223 -14.89 13.95 12.98
CA ALA A 223 -14.85 13.00 14.08
C ALA A 223 -15.24 13.70 15.39
N LEU A 224 -15.91 12.95 16.25
CA LEU A 224 -16.26 13.37 17.60
C LEU A 224 -15.77 12.30 18.58
N LYS A 225 -14.94 12.69 19.52
CA LYS A 225 -14.47 11.84 20.62
C LYS A 225 -15.13 12.29 21.93
N TRP A 226 -15.70 11.35 22.63
CA TRP A 226 -16.26 11.51 23.97
C TRP A 226 -15.45 10.69 24.98
N THR A 227 -14.74 11.37 25.88
CA THR A 227 -14.00 10.76 27.00
C THR A 227 -14.86 10.89 28.25
N PHE A 228 -15.67 9.88 28.55
CA PHE A 228 -16.64 9.95 29.65
C PHE A 228 -16.01 9.68 31.03
N ASN A 229 -14.82 9.07 31.07
CA ASN A 229 -13.95 9.03 32.25
C ASN A 229 -12.49 8.71 31.80
N PRO A 230 -11.51 8.77 32.72
CA PRO A 230 -10.08 8.54 32.36
C PRO A 230 -9.77 7.15 31.77
N LYS A 231 -10.67 6.18 31.96
CA LYS A 231 -10.47 4.81 31.47
C LYS A 231 -11.20 4.53 30.17
N HIS A 232 -12.23 5.29 29.84
CA HIS A 232 -13.12 4.98 28.72
C HIS A 232 -13.31 6.17 27.78
N ALA A 233 -13.19 5.92 26.49
CA ALA A 233 -13.53 6.87 25.46
C ALA A 233 -14.28 6.20 24.31
N LEU A 234 -15.15 6.95 23.65
CA LEU A 234 -15.85 6.56 22.43
C LEU A 234 -15.59 7.62 21.36
N ALA A 235 -15.28 7.21 20.14
CA ALA A 235 -15.13 8.13 19.01
C ALA A 235 -15.95 7.65 17.83
N LEU A 236 -16.67 8.59 17.19
CA LEU A 236 -17.35 8.39 15.92
C LEU A 236 -16.63 9.19 14.85
N ALA A 237 -16.35 8.58 13.71
CA ALA A 237 -15.67 9.23 12.59
C ALA A 237 -16.40 8.98 11.28
N TYR A 238 -16.39 9.99 10.43
CA TYR A 238 -16.83 9.93 9.05
C TYR A 238 -15.78 10.60 8.16
N GLY A 239 -15.56 10.05 6.97
CA GLY A 239 -14.74 10.67 5.94
C GLY A 239 -15.17 10.25 4.54
N LEU A 240 -15.23 11.22 3.63
CA LEU A 240 -15.21 10.95 2.21
C LEU A 240 -13.76 10.97 1.74
N HIS A 241 -13.35 9.92 1.06
CA HIS A 241 -12.00 9.74 0.51
C HIS A 241 -12.07 9.52 -0.99
N SER A 242 -11.08 9.99 -1.71
CA SER A 242 -10.95 9.72 -3.13
C SER A 242 -9.53 9.37 -3.51
N ARG A 243 -9.37 8.60 -4.58
CA ARG A 243 -8.10 8.18 -5.12
C ARG A 243 -8.13 8.26 -6.65
N ARG A 244 -7.10 8.86 -7.25
CA ARG A 244 -6.83 8.67 -8.67
C ARG A 244 -6.29 7.27 -8.92
N GLU A 245 -6.49 6.75 -10.11
CA GLU A 245 -5.90 5.47 -10.51
C GLU A 245 -4.40 5.61 -10.80
N ARG A 246 -3.73 4.49 -11.05
CA ARG A 246 -2.36 4.50 -11.54
C ARG A 246 -2.29 5.28 -12.84
N LEU A 247 -1.19 5.99 -13.05
CA LEU A 247 -1.08 6.92 -14.18
C LEU A 247 -1.12 6.18 -15.54
N ASP A 248 -0.51 5.01 -15.61
CA ASP A 248 -0.50 4.15 -16.80
C ASP A 248 -1.91 3.70 -17.24
N TYR A 249 -2.85 3.54 -16.30
CA TYR A 249 -4.22 3.13 -16.63
C TYR A 249 -4.99 4.18 -17.45
N TYR A 250 -4.64 5.45 -17.32
CA TYR A 250 -5.27 6.53 -18.10
C TYR A 250 -4.86 6.54 -19.58
N PHE A 251 -3.83 5.78 -19.95
CA PHE A 251 -3.28 5.71 -21.30
C PHE A 251 -3.59 4.40 -22.02
N VAL A 252 -4.44 3.57 -21.44
CA VAL A 252 -4.98 2.38 -22.11
C VAL A 252 -5.99 2.81 -23.14
N GLU A 253 -5.81 2.34 -24.39
CA GLU A 253 -6.68 2.60 -25.53
C GLU A 253 -6.93 1.27 -26.26
N GLN A 254 -8.15 1.08 -26.73
CA GLN A 254 -8.55 -0.10 -27.52
C GLN A 254 -9.52 0.28 -28.62
N GLU A 255 -9.45 -0.41 -29.74
CA GLU A 255 -10.45 -0.33 -30.80
C GLU A 255 -11.66 -1.21 -30.44
N VAL A 256 -12.80 -0.57 -30.15
CA VAL A 256 -14.05 -1.24 -29.82
C VAL A 256 -15.10 -0.85 -30.87
N ASN A 257 -15.56 -1.79 -31.67
CA ASN A 257 -16.55 -1.57 -32.74
C ASN A 257 -16.15 -0.46 -33.73
N GLY A 258 -14.87 -0.39 -34.12
CA GLY A 258 -14.33 0.61 -35.05
C GLY A 258 -14.20 2.02 -34.46
N LYS A 259 -14.19 2.15 -33.14
CA LYS A 259 -13.95 3.40 -32.42
C LYS A 259 -12.86 3.18 -31.37
N THR A 260 -11.93 4.13 -31.28
CA THR A 260 -10.94 4.14 -30.20
C THR A 260 -11.61 4.55 -28.90
N GLU A 261 -11.70 3.62 -27.95
CA GLU A 261 -12.07 3.90 -26.56
C GLU A 261 -10.82 4.07 -25.70
N SER A 262 -10.91 4.92 -24.69
CA SER A 262 -9.77 5.27 -23.84
C SER A 262 -10.17 5.43 -22.38
N ASN A 263 -9.27 5.03 -21.48
CA ASN A 263 -9.38 5.25 -20.05
C ASN A 263 -9.01 6.68 -19.61
N ARG A 264 -8.68 7.57 -20.54
CA ARG A 264 -8.21 8.95 -20.27
C ARG A 264 -9.10 9.73 -19.30
N TYR A 265 -10.40 9.47 -19.32
CA TYR A 265 -11.40 10.22 -18.57
C TYR A 265 -11.89 9.51 -17.30
N LEU A 266 -11.16 8.49 -16.82
CA LEU A 266 -11.47 7.88 -15.54
C LEU A 266 -11.49 8.92 -14.42
N ASN A 267 -12.58 8.89 -13.64
CA ASN A 267 -12.77 9.76 -12.49
C ASN A 267 -12.03 9.22 -11.26
N PHE A 268 -11.94 10.04 -10.21
CA PHE A 268 -11.52 9.55 -8.91
C PHE A 268 -12.45 8.43 -8.41
N SER A 269 -11.86 7.31 -8.00
CA SER A 269 -12.54 6.32 -7.17
C SER A 269 -12.80 6.92 -5.79
N LYS A 270 -13.98 6.67 -5.22
CA LYS A 270 -14.40 7.29 -3.96
C LYS A 270 -14.89 6.28 -2.94
N ALA A 271 -14.77 6.64 -1.67
CA ALA A 271 -15.29 5.83 -0.57
C ALA A 271 -15.81 6.70 0.59
N HIS A 272 -17.01 6.38 1.06
CA HIS A 272 -17.50 6.84 2.37
C HIS A 272 -16.96 5.88 3.43
N HIS A 273 -16.31 6.42 4.45
CA HIS A 273 -15.83 5.66 5.60
C HIS A 273 -16.58 6.09 6.85
N PHE A 274 -17.11 5.12 7.57
CA PHE A 274 -17.70 5.30 8.89
C PHE A 274 -16.95 4.40 9.87
N GLY A 275 -16.53 4.94 10.98
CA GLY A 275 -15.85 4.21 12.05
C GLY A 275 -16.36 4.60 13.41
N LEU A 276 -16.49 3.62 14.28
CA LEU A 276 -16.71 3.80 15.70
C LEU A 276 -15.50 3.18 16.41
N THR A 277 -14.96 3.87 17.41
CA THR A 277 -13.84 3.37 18.21
C THR A 277 -14.24 3.43 19.69
N TYR A 278 -14.09 2.31 20.38
CA TYR A 278 -14.22 2.25 21.84
C TYR A 278 -12.85 1.92 22.42
N ASP A 279 -12.34 2.81 23.25
CA ASP A 279 -11.07 2.68 23.99
C ASP A 279 -11.35 2.41 25.49
N TRP A 280 -10.74 1.36 26.02
CA TRP A 280 -10.79 1.01 27.43
C TRP A 280 -9.39 0.77 28.01
N ASN A 281 -8.93 1.71 28.83
CA ASN A 281 -7.76 1.55 29.67
C ASN A 281 -8.14 0.69 30.92
N ILE A 282 -8.04 -0.65 30.79
CA ILE A 282 -8.42 -1.62 31.83
C ILE A 282 -7.65 -1.28 33.12
N ASN A 283 -6.35 -1.04 32.96
CA ASN A 283 -5.47 -0.51 34.01
C ASN A 283 -4.29 0.24 33.37
N SER A 284 -3.28 0.61 34.16
CA SER A 284 -2.13 1.40 33.68
C SER A 284 -1.23 0.69 32.66
N TYR A 285 -1.39 -0.60 32.43
CA TYR A 285 -0.57 -1.41 31.53
C TYR A 285 -1.39 -2.29 30.59
N MET A 286 -2.73 -2.23 30.64
CA MET A 286 -3.60 -2.98 29.73
C MET A 286 -4.61 -2.05 29.05
N HIS A 287 -4.71 -2.19 27.74
CA HIS A 287 -5.61 -1.42 26.89
C HIS A 287 -6.38 -2.36 25.95
N LEU A 288 -7.68 -2.12 25.84
CA LEU A 288 -8.58 -2.75 24.89
C LEU A 288 -9.14 -1.68 23.95
N LYS A 289 -9.06 -1.95 22.65
CA LYS A 289 -9.64 -1.13 21.61
C LYS A 289 -10.55 -1.95 20.72
N VAL A 290 -11.76 -1.45 20.43
CA VAL A 290 -12.74 -2.13 19.58
C VAL A 290 -13.20 -1.14 18.53
N GLU A 291 -13.10 -1.51 17.24
CA GLU A 291 -13.31 -0.62 16.09
C GLU A 291 -14.22 -1.26 15.04
N PRO A 292 -15.54 -1.23 15.18
CA PRO A 292 -16.42 -1.54 14.06
C PRO A 292 -16.34 -0.45 13.00
N TYR A 293 -16.38 -0.86 11.74
CA TYR A 293 -16.30 0.03 10.60
C TYR A 293 -17.22 -0.39 9.45
N TYR A 294 -17.57 0.60 8.62
CA TYR A 294 -18.29 0.42 7.37
C TYR A 294 -17.73 1.34 6.29
N GLN A 295 -17.45 0.79 5.10
CA GLN A 295 -16.96 1.52 3.94
C GLN A 295 -17.84 1.23 2.74
N TYR A 296 -18.33 2.28 2.09
CA TYR A 296 -19.04 2.19 0.83
C TYR A 296 -18.21 2.83 -0.28
N LEU A 297 -17.73 1.99 -1.21
CA LEU A 297 -16.93 2.40 -2.36
C LEU A 297 -17.84 2.65 -3.55
N PHE A 298 -17.56 3.70 -4.32
CA PHE A 298 -18.34 4.07 -5.50
C PHE A 298 -17.47 4.77 -6.54
N ARG A 299 -17.98 4.87 -7.77
CA ARG A 299 -17.20 5.32 -8.93
C ARG A 299 -15.94 4.48 -9.13
N ILE A 300 -16.01 3.21 -8.85
CA ILE A 300 -14.90 2.28 -9.06
C ILE A 300 -14.82 1.93 -10.54
N PRO A 301 -13.63 1.98 -11.18
CA PRO A 301 -13.45 1.52 -12.54
C PRO A 301 -13.74 0.03 -12.69
N VAL A 302 -14.61 -0.30 -13.63
CA VAL A 302 -15.03 -1.67 -14.00
C VAL A 302 -15.14 -1.77 -15.51
N GLU A 303 -14.96 -2.95 -16.04
CA GLU A 303 -15.26 -3.27 -17.44
C GLU A 303 -16.76 -3.48 -17.60
N GLU A 304 -17.36 -2.95 -18.67
CA GLU A 304 -18.81 -3.06 -18.91
C GLU A 304 -19.20 -4.52 -19.20
N ASN A 305 -20.34 -4.96 -18.67
CA ASN A 305 -20.89 -6.31 -18.81
C ASN A 305 -19.93 -7.44 -18.39
N SER A 306 -19.00 -7.16 -17.50
CA SER A 306 -17.97 -8.09 -17.03
C SER A 306 -17.93 -8.15 -15.50
N SER A 307 -17.36 -9.24 -14.96
CA SER A 307 -17.05 -9.40 -13.55
C SER A 307 -15.81 -8.58 -13.11
N PHE A 308 -15.06 -8.02 -14.06
CA PHE A 308 -13.81 -7.32 -13.78
C PHE A 308 -14.03 -6.01 -13.06
N SER A 309 -13.25 -5.82 -11.98
CA SER A 309 -13.14 -4.57 -11.25
C SER A 309 -11.69 -4.30 -10.85
N ILE A 310 -11.28 -3.05 -10.95
CA ILE A 310 -9.94 -2.61 -10.53
C ILE A 310 -9.64 -2.93 -9.05
N ILE A 311 -10.64 -3.14 -8.21
CA ILE A 311 -10.49 -3.54 -6.79
C ILE A 311 -9.70 -4.84 -6.66
N ASN A 312 -9.90 -5.77 -7.59
CA ASN A 312 -9.26 -7.09 -7.56
C ASN A 312 -8.04 -7.20 -8.46
N HIS A 313 -7.74 -6.14 -9.22
CA HIS A 313 -6.64 -6.14 -10.20
C HIS A 313 -5.28 -6.13 -9.51
N GLN A 314 -4.39 -7.02 -9.93
CA GLN A 314 -3.07 -7.21 -9.34
C GLN A 314 -1.93 -7.20 -10.34
N SER A 315 -2.27 -7.33 -11.63
CA SER A 315 -1.25 -7.27 -12.67
C SER A 315 -0.54 -5.90 -12.66
N PHE A 316 0.69 -5.88 -13.08
CA PHE A 316 1.49 -4.66 -13.21
C PHE A 316 1.12 -3.84 -14.45
N TYR A 317 0.29 -4.36 -15.35
CA TYR A 317 -0.29 -3.65 -16.49
C TYR A 317 -1.80 -3.84 -16.56
N LEU A 318 -2.49 -2.98 -17.28
CA LEU A 318 -3.94 -3.04 -17.51
C LEU A 318 -4.19 -2.96 -19.01
N GLU A 319 -4.95 -3.91 -19.56
CA GLU A 319 -5.31 -4.00 -20.97
C GLU A 319 -6.82 -3.87 -21.23
N ARG A 320 -7.57 -3.25 -20.32
CA ARG A 320 -9.03 -3.18 -20.37
C ARG A 320 -9.53 -1.74 -20.38
N ILE A 321 -10.58 -1.50 -21.14
CA ILE A 321 -11.33 -0.24 -21.08
C ILE A 321 -12.31 -0.27 -19.92
N LEU A 322 -12.22 0.75 -19.07
CA LEU A 322 -12.96 0.82 -17.83
C LEU A 322 -13.91 2.03 -17.77
N LYS A 323 -14.99 1.87 -17.02
CA LYS A 323 -15.97 2.92 -16.71
C LYS A 323 -16.15 3.02 -15.19
N ASN A 324 -16.31 4.22 -14.65
CA ASN A 324 -16.50 4.46 -13.21
C ASN A 324 -17.92 4.14 -12.72
N ARG A 325 -18.40 2.90 -12.92
CA ARG A 325 -19.76 2.43 -12.59
C ARG A 325 -19.78 1.39 -11.47
N GLY A 326 -18.64 0.86 -11.09
CA GLY A 326 -18.52 -0.12 -10.03
C GLY A 326 -18.72 0.45 -8.63
N SER A 327 -19.03 -0.43 -7.70
CA SER A 327 -19.15 -0.13 -6.28
C SER A 327 -18.58 -1.27 -5.42
N GLY A 328 -18.40 -1.01 -4.14
CA GLY A 328 -17.94 -2.00 -3.18
C GLY A 328 -18.41 -1.69 -1.77
N VAL A 329 -18.40 -2.69 -0.90
CA VAL A 329 -18.65 -2.56 0.54
C VAL A 329 -17.64 -3.36 1.31
N ASN A 330 -17.07 -2.70 2.33
CA ASN A 330 -16.27 -3.37 3.35
C ASN A 330 -16.88 -3.05 4.70
N TYR A 331 -17.06 -4.05 5.54
CA TYR A 331 -17.49 -3.85 6.92
C TYR A 331 -16.88 -4.93 7.81
N GLY A 332 -16.66 -4.56 9.05
CA GLY A 332 -16.02 -5.46 9.99
C GLY A 332 -15.87 -4.85 11.36
N ILE A 333 -15.16 -5.58 12.20
CA ILE A 333 -14.78 -5.18 13.53
C ILE A 333 -13.34 -5.57 13.79
N ASP A 334 -12.54 -4.62 14.21
CA ASP A 334 -11.16 -4.80 14.64
C ASP A 334 -11.10 -4.72 16.17
N ILE A 335 -10.38 -5.66 16.78
CA ILE A 335 -10.22 -5.76 18.23
C ILE A 335 -8.73 -5.82 18.52
N THR A 336 -8.25 -4.93 19.39
CA THR A 336 -6.87 -4.92 19.87
C THR A 336 -6.87 -4.99 21.39
N LEU A 337 -6.24 -6.02 21.94
CA LEU A 337 -5.93 -6.13 23.37
C LEU A 337 -4.41 -6.12 23.52
N GLU A 338 -3.91 -5.15 24.26
CA GLU A 338 -2.47 -5.03 24.50
C GLU A 338 -2.15 -4.90 25.97
N GLN A 339 -1.06 -5.52 26.36
CA GLN A 339 -0.41 -5.30 27.63
C GLN A 339 0.98 -4.74 27.37
N TYR A 340 1.22 -3.52 27.86
CA TYR A 340 2.55 -2.93 27.89
C TYR A 340 3.47 -3.68 28.82
N MET A 341 4.77 -3.48 28.64
CA MET A 341 5.79 -4.15 29.45
C MET A 341 5.53 -4.01 30.96
N LYS A 342 5.19 -5.11 31.61
CA LYS A 342 5.05 -5.20 33.09
C LYS A 342 5.78 -6.41 33.59
N ASN A 343 6.70 -6.22 34.53
CA ASN A 343 7.55 -7.28 35.07
C ASN A 343 8.29 -8.07 33.96
N GLY A 344 8.70 -7.38 32.90
CA GLY A 344 9.35 -7.95 31.74
C GLY A 344 8.43 -8.72 30.79
N PHE A 345 7.10 -8.72 30.95
CA PHE A 345 6.15 -9.40 30.07
C PHE A 345 5.24 -8.41 29.35
N TYR A 346 5.03 -8.64 28.06
CA TYR A 346 4.12 -7.89 27.23
C TYR A 346 3.44 -8.78 26.19
N TYR A 347 2.28 -8.38 25.73
CA TYR A 347 1.58 -9.04 24.62
C TYR A 347 0.69 -8.08 23.88
N MET A 348 0.38 -8.43 22.63
CA MET A 348 -0.62 -7.78 21.80
C MET A 348 -1.39 -8.84 21.03
N ILE A 349 -2.71 -8.80 21.14
CA ILE A 349 -3.63 -9.65 20.40
C ILE A 349 -4.46 -8.72 19.51
N THR A 350 -4.40 -8.91 18.22
CA THR A 350 -5.26 -8.21 17.25
C THR A 350 -6.10 -9.21 16.49
N ALA A 351 -7.39 -8.98 16.45
CA ALA A 351 -8.35 -9.77 15.69
C ALA A 351 -9.18 -8.87 14.77
N SER A 352 -9.34 -9.26 13.53
CA SER A 352 -10.19 -8.59 12.55
C SER A 352 -11.19 -9.60 11.98
N LEU A 353 -12.47 -9.28 12.07
CA LEU A 353 -13.56 -10.03 11.45
C LEU A 353 -14.21 -9.12 10.42
N PHE A 354 -14.21 -9.52 9.15
CA PHE A 354 -14.66 -8.62 8.10
C PHE A 354 -15.28 -9.32 6.90
N LYS A 355 -15.98 -8.51 6.10
CA LYS A 355 -16.55 -8.86 4.81
C LYS A 355 -16.17 -7.79 3.81
N SER A 356 -15.74 -8.21 2.61
CA SER A 356 -15.41 -7.35 1.49
C SER A 356 -16.12 -7.84 0.23
N ARG A 357 -16.95 -6.98 -0.37
CA ARG A 357 -17.71 -7.29 -1.58
C ARG A 357 -17.60 -6.17 -2.60
N TYR A 358 -17.76 -6.52 -3.87
CA TYR A 358 -17.79 -5.57 -4.96
C TYR A 358 -18.93 -5.88 -5.93
N LYS A 359 -19.30 -4.89 -6.73
CA LYS A 359 -20.24 -4.98 -7.83
C LYS A 359 -19.56 -4.40 -9.08
N ALA A 360 -19.37 -5.23 -10.10
CA ALA A 360 -18.70 -4.88 -11.34
C ALA A 360 -19.66 -4.32 -12.41
N GLY A 361 -19.25 -4.34 -13.70
CA GLY A 361 -20.03 -3.81 -14.80
C GLY A 361 -21.27 -4.64 -15.18
N ASP A 362 -21.32 -5.89 -14.78
CA ASP A 362 -22.47 -6.79 -14.89
C ASP A 362 -23.52 -6.62 -13.78
N HIS A 363 -23.28 -5.69 -12.85
CA HIS A 363 -24.14 -5.36 -11.72
C HIS A 363 -24.36 -6.49 -10.69
N ILE A 364 -23.53 -7.54 -10.68
CA ILE A 364 -23.63 -8.66 -9.74
C ILE A 364 -22.70 -8.42 -8.53
N TRP A 365 -23.23 -8.63 -7.30
CA TRP A 365 -22.46 -8.57 -6.09
C TRP A 365 -21.64 -9.85 -5.87
N ARG A 366 -20.31 -9.70 -5.77
CA ARG A 366 -19.36 -10.78 -5.49
C ARG A 366 -18.47 -10.45 -4.31
N ASN A 367 -17.80 -11.45 -3.76
CA ASN A 367 -16.72 -11.20 -2.80
C ASN A 367 -15.50 -10.63 -3.52
N THR A 368 -14.72 -9.79 -2.85
CA THR A 368 -13.41 -9.42 -3.38
C THR A 368 -12.41 -10.56 -3.21
N ARG A 369 -11.33 -10.53 -3.95
CA ARG A 369 -10.23 -11.49 -3.81
C ARG A 369 -9.71 -11.57 -2.38
N LEU A 370 -9.55 -10.43 -1.72
CA LEU A 370 -9.01 -10.34 -0.37
C LEU A 370 -10.07 -10.49 0.75
N ASP A 371 -11.28 -10.99 0.45
CA ASP A 371 -12.31 -11.31 1.46
C ASP A 371 -11.94 -12.55 2.26
N LYS A 372 -10.87 -12.45 3.06
CA LYS A 372 -10.34 -13.50 3.92
C LYS A 372 -11.27 -13.84 5.10
N ASN A 373 -12.16 -12.94 5.46
CA ASN A 373 -13.15 -12.95 6.54
C ASN A 373 -12.56 -12.76 7.95
N TYR A 374 -11.37 -13.22 8.23
CA TYR A 374 -10.72 -13.03 9.53
C TYR A 374 -9.19 -12.97 9.43
N LEU A 375 -8.62 -12.22 10.36
CA LEU A 375 -7.19 -12.15 10.67
C LEU A 375 -7.03 -12.21 12.18
N LEU A 376 -6.08 -12.98 12.67
CA LEU A 376 -5.68 -13.04 14.08
C LEU A 376 -4.16 -12.94 14.14
N ASN A 377 -3.67 -11.99 14.92
CA ASN A 377 -2.26 -11.86 15.18
C ASN A 377 -2.03 -11.80 16.70
N VAL A 378 -1.21 -12.71 17.22
CA VAL A 378 -0.85 -12.79 18.63
C VAL A 378 0.66 -12.61 18.72
N LEU A 379 1.08 -11.56 19.40
CA LEU A 379 2.47 -11.28 19.73
C LEU A 379 2.62 -11.35 21.25
N ALA A 380 3.62 -12.04 21.75
CA ALA A 380 3.97 -12.04 23.16
C ALA A 380 5.48 -12.07 23.35
N GLY A 381 5.96 -11.43 24.40
CA GLY A 381 7.38 -11.42 24.71
C GLY A 381 7.65 -11.33 26.20
N LYS A 382 8.79 -11.88 26.58
CA LYS A 382 9.29 -11.85 27.94
C LYS A 382 10.75 -11.44 27.96
N GLU A 383 11.07 -10.48 28.81
CA GLU A 383 12.42 -10.04 29.10
C GLU A 383 12.81 -10.38 30.54
N TRP A 384 14.02 -10.85 30.70
CA TRP A 384 14.65 -11.11 31.98
C TRP A 384 15.90 -10.26 32.13
N MET A 385 15.98 -9.55 33.24
CA MET A 385 17.20 -8.85 33.63
C MET A 385 18.17 -9.85 34.22
N VAL A 386 19.29 -10.08 33.55
CA VAL A 386 20.27 -11.13 33.89
C VAL A 386 21.67 -10.54 34.09
N GLY A 387 22.61 -11.35 34.55
CA GLY A 387 23.97 -10.94 34.88
C GLY A 387 24.12 -10.48 36.35
N ARG A 388 25.35 -10.37 36.82
CA ARG A 388 25.68 -10.08 38.22
C ARG A 388 24.98 -8.82 38.77
N ASN A 389 24.85 -7.78 37.94
CA ASN A 389 24.22 -6.49 38.29
C ASN A 389 22.84 -6.31 37.63
N LYS A 390 22.21 -7.36 37.09
CA LYS A 390 20.95 -7.32 36.36
C LYS A 390 20.96 -6.27 35.23
N GLN A 391 22.10 -6.07 34.59
CA GLN A 391 22.30 -5.05 33.56
C GLN A 391 22.09 -5.58 32.14
N ASN A 392 22.19 -6.90 31.95
CA ASN A 392 21.98 -7.55 30.67
C ASN A 392 20.52 -7.98 30.53
N VAL A 393 20.06 -8.12 29.29
CA VAL A 393 18.69 -8.48 29.00
C VAL A 393 18.68 -9.77 28.17
N LEU A 394 17.93 -10.75 28.63
CA LEU A 394 17.57 -11.93 27.87
C LEU A 394 16.12 -11.76 27.41
N SER A 395 15.82 -11.91 26.13
CA SER A 395 14.48 -11.73 25.60
C SER A 395 14.04 -12.95 24.80
N LEU A 396 12.82 -13.36 25.00
CA LEU A 396 12.11 -14.36 24.19
C LEU A 396 10.83 -13.73 23.65
N ASN A 397 10.66 -13.77 22.33
CA ASN A 397 9.45 -13.24 21.68
C ASN A 397 8.87 -14.29 20.75
N GLY A 398 7.56 -14.34 20.69
CA GLY A 398 6.82 -15.20 19.78
C GLY A 398 5.71 -14.43 19.09
N ARG A 399 5.42 -14.79 17.86
CA ARG A 399 4.30 -14.28 17.08
C ARG A 399 3.59 -15.43 16.39
N ILE A 400 2.27 -15.40 16.41
CA ILE A 400 1.41 -16.28 15.64
C ILE A 400 0.52 -15.39 14.78
N PHE A 401 0.46 -15.69 13.50
CA PHE A 401 -0.42 -15.02 12.54
C PHE A 401 -1.28 -16.05 11.84
N PHE A 402 -2.60 -15.97 12.03
CA PHE A 402 -3.59 -16.85 11.45
C PHE A 402 -4.58 -16.05 10.62
N GLN A 403 -4.84 -16.45 9.38
CA GLN A 403 -5.74 -15.76 8.48
C GLN A 403 -6.52 -16.72 7.59
N GLY A 404 -7.71 -16.28 7.18
CA GLY A 404 -8.45 -16.97 6.14
C GLY A 404 -7.75 -16.86 4.79
N GLY A 405 -8.00 -17.81 3.90
CA GLY A 405 -7.40 -17.83 2.56
C GLY A 405 -7.95 -16.73 1.65
N ASP A 406 -7.19 -16.37 0.63
CA ASP A 406 -7.64 -15.52 -0.47
C ASP A 406 -8.75 -16.20 -1.26
N ARG A 407 -9.53 -15.42 -1.97
CA ARG A 407 -10.56 -15.96 -2.87
C ARG A 407 -10.05 -16.06 -4.29
N TYR A 408 -10.53 -17.04 -5.03
CA TYR A 408 -10.21 -17.23 -6.43
C TYR A 408 -11.45 -17.57 -7.26
N THR A 409 -11.35 -17.33 -8.54
CA THR A 409 -12.34 -17.69 -9.55
C THR A 409 -12.11 -19.15 -9.94
N PRO A 410 -13.11 -20.04 -9.89
CA PRO A 410 -12.93 -21.43 -10.32
C PRO A 410 -12.65 -21.52 -11.82
N VAL A 411 -11.92 -22.53 -12.21
CA VAL A 411 -11.68 -22.85 -13.63
C VAL A 411 -12.99 -23.35 -14.26
N ASP A 412 -13.25 -22.94 -15.49
CA ASP A 412 -14.27 -23.49 -16.38
C ASP A 412 -13.62 -24.65 -17.15
N GLU A 413 -13.79 -25.86 -16.65
CA GLU A 413 -13.14 -27.05 -17.18
C GLU A 413 -13.55 -27.33 -18.62
N GLU A 414 -14.85 -27.15 -18.97
CA GLU A 414 -15.35 -27.40 -20.31
C GLU A 414 -14.76 -26.45 -21.34
N LYS A 415 -14.77 -25.14 -21.04
CA LYS A 415 -14.14 -24.14 -21.92
C LYS A 415 -12.63 -24.31 -22.01
N SER A 416 -11.99 -24.64 -20.90
CA SER A 416 -10.53 -24.85 -20.87
C SER A 416 -10.10 -26.01 -21.75
N LEU A 417 -10.88 -27.11 -21.77
CA LEU A 417 -10.64 -28.25 -22.66
C LEU A 417 -10.84 -27.91 -24.13
N ILE A 418 -11.90 -27.12 -24.45
CA ILE A 418 -12.20 -26.72 -25.83
C ILE A 418 -11.14 -25.76 -26.38
N GLU A 419 -10.71 -24.81 -25.58
CA GLU A 419 -9.79 -23.75 -26.01
C GLU A 419 -8.29 -24.12 -25.77
N HIS A 420 -8.02 -25.29 -25.20
CA HIS A 420 -6.67 -25.75 -24.83
C HIS A 420 -5.88 -24.72 -23.99
N ASP A 421 -6.61 -23.94 -23.15
CA ASP A 421 -6.06 -22.90 -22.30
C ASP A 421 -6.89 -22.77 -21.02
N ILE A 422 -6.29 -22.31 -19.92
CA ILE A 422 -7.00 -22.15 -18.64
C ILE A 422 -8.00 -20.99 -18.75
N LYS A 423 -9.29 -21.33 -18.72
CA LYS A 423 -10.39 -20.34 -18.67
C LYS A 423 -11.06 -20.37 -17.31
N PHE A 424 -11.40 -19.19 -16.83
CA PHE A 424 -12.05 -19.02 -15.54
C PHE A 424 -13.58 -18.82 -15.72
N ASP A 425 -14.36 -19.37 -14.81
CA ASP A 425 -15.80 -19.12 -14.76
C ASP A 425 -16.08 -17.76 -14.12
N GLU A 426 -16.10 -16.72 -14.93
CA GLU A 426 -16.33 -15.34 -14.52
C GLU A 426 -17.72 -15.11 -13.91
N THR A 427 -18.68 -15.99 -14.15
CA THR A 427 -20.01 -15.93 -13.50
C THR A 427 -19.89 -16.21 -11.99
N ARG A 428 -18.91 -17.03 -11.61
CA ARG A 428 -18.57 -17.39 -10.23
C ARG A 428 -17.26 -16.73 -9.75
N ALA A 429 -16.93 -15.54 -10.26
CA ALA A 429 -15.71 -14.84 -9.90
C ALA A 429 -15.58 -14.72 -8.37
N TYR A 430 -14.41 -15.12 -7.84
CA TYR A 430 -14.04 -15.11 -6.42
C TYR A 430 -15.00 -15.87 -5.49
N SER A 431 -15.71 -16.90 -6.01
CA SER A 431 -16.62 -17.72 -5.21
C SER A 431 -15.89 -18.76 -4.34
N LYS A 432 -14.75 -19.25 -4.80
CA LYS A 432 -13.92 -20.23 -4.08
C LYS A 432 -12.91 -19.53 -3.17
N LYS A 433 -12.34 -20.30 -2.25
CA LYS A 433 -11.41 -19.79 -1.24
C LYS A 433 -10.30 -20.80 -1.01
N PHE A 434 -9.07 -20.33 -0.93
CA PHE A 434 -7.93 -21.14 -0.50
C PHE A 434 -8.03 -21.50 0.99
N ASP A 435 -7.27 -22.49 1.41
CA ASP A 435 -7.17 -22.87 2.81
C ASP A 435 -6.61 -21.73 3.67
N PRO A 436 -6.96 -21.68 4.94
CA PRO A 436 -6.38 -20.75 5.89
C PRO A 436 -4.86 -20.93 6.01
N SER A 437 -4.15 -19.84 6.28
CA SER A 437 -2.71 -19.89 6.54
C SER A 437 -2.39 -19.57 8.00
N LEU A 438 -1.44 -20.32 8.55
CA LEU A 438 -0.90 -20.15 9.89
C LEU A 438 0.62 -19.95 9.77
N ASN A 439 1.11 -18.82 10.25
CA ASN A 439 2.54 -18.52 10.31
C ASN A 439 2.95 -18.25 11.75
N GLY A 440 4.14 -18.67 12.12
CA GLY A 440 4.68 -18.48 13.46
C GLY A 440 6.13 -18.03 13.41
N ASP A 441 6.47 -17.08 14.25
CA ASP A 441 7.84 -16.62 14.43
C ASP A 441 8.22 -16.78 15.90
N ILE A 442 9.46 -17.18 16.16
CA ILE A 442 10.06 -17.13 17.49
C ILE A 442 11.43 -16.46 17.42
N SER A 443 11.72 -15.56 18.33
CA SER A 443 13.02 -14.93 18.41
C SER A 443 13.56 -14.95 19.83
N PHE A 444 14.85 -15.23 19.92
CA PHE A 444 15.62 -15.19 21.14
C PHE A 444 16.74 -14.17 20.99
N SER A 445 16.89 -13.27 21.98
CA SER A 445 18.00 -12.32 21.97
C SER A 445 18.66 -12.18 23.33
N TYR A 446 19.96 -11.92 23.29
CA TYR A 446 20.78 -11.62 24.47
C TYR A 446 21.52 -10.30 24.27
N ARG A 447 21.19 -9.31 25.10
CA ARG A 447 21.81 -7.99 25.07
C ARG A 447 22.76 -7.80 26.25
N ILE A 448 24.01 -7.56 25.94
CA ILE A 448 25.06 -7.24 26.91
C ILE A 448 25.20 -5.72 26.96
N ASN A 449 24.84 -5.11 28.09
CA ASN A 449 24.94 -3.68 28.30
C ASN A 449 26.22 -3.34 29.05
N LYS A 450 27.05 -2.50 28.47
CA LYS A 450 28.24 -1.89 29.11
C LYS A 450 28.07 -0.37 29.18
N ARG A 451 28.94 0.31 29.94
CA ARG A 451 28.84 1.75 30.21
C ARG A 451 28.76 2.64 28.97
N LYS A 452 29.41 2.28 27.86
CA LYS A 452 29.48 3.09 26.64
C LYS A 452 28.90 2.40 25.39
N ILE A 453 28.75 1.10 25.40
CA ILE A 453 28.36 0.29 24.25
C ILE A 453 27.42 -0.83 24.71
N SER A 454 26.52 -1.25 23.83
CA SER A 454 25.70 -2.45 23.99
C SER A 454 25.91 -3.36 22.78
N HIS A 455 25.97 -4.66 23.03
CA HIS A 455 25.99 -5.69 22.01
C HIS A 455 24.74 -6.55 22.13
N GLU A 456 24.07 -6.79 21.02
CA GLU A 456 22.90 -7.66 20.98
C GLU A 456 23.14 -8.80 19.98
N PHE A 457 22.89 -10.01 20.43
CA PHE A 457 22.94 -11.22 19.64
C PHE A 457 21.51 -11.75 19.57
N SER A 458 21.01 -12.04 18.37
CA SER A 458 19.66 -12.53 18.19
C SER A 458 19.59 -13.67 17.17
N ILE A 459 18.73 -14.63 17.46
CA ILE A 459 18.35 -15.71 16.53
C ILE A 459 16.85 -15.60 16.33
N LYS A 460 16.40 -15.64 15.07
CA LYS A 460 15.00 -15.65 14.71
C LYS A 460 14.73 -16.87 13.84
N MET A 461 13.67 -17.61 14.18
CA MET A 461 13.11 -18.70 13.39
C MET A 461 11.75 -18.22 12.83
N LEU A 462 11.52 -18.48 11.54
CA LEU A 462 10.30 -18.12 10.80
C LEU A 462 9.56 -19.40 10.42
#